data_430773c2b98c46966cf902fc77589598
#
_entry.id   430773c2b98c46966cf902fc77589598
#
_cell.length_a   1.000
_cell.length_b   1.000
_cell.length_c   1.000
_cell.angle_alpha   90.00
_cell.angle_beta   90.00
_cell.angle_gamma   90.00
#
_symmetry.space_group_name_H-M   'P 1'
#
loop_
_entity.id
_entity.type
_entity.pdbx_description
1 polymer ?
#
loop_
_entity_poly.entity_id
_entity_poly.type
_entity_poly.pdbx_seq_one_letter_code
_entity_poly.pdbx_strand_id
1 'polypeptide(L)'
;MSNITRRSFVAGTGATALVAALAGCSGGTTTEGSAAGSAAAAAGGHIVVLTASPDHGWTGQVGAFAQEKVDEINEAGAYTAELQTAGAASDQIAQVEDILAGDAPAGIVIQPLDDTVQSAIQQIADAEIPYVAFDRIIEAVQDSAVANVKGDNSGIGAGSAAYFVENGMNPGDAVYIYQGDTSSVTTLRDNGFTDYLLGNLEFDGATVPEDKKWTQEQIDAAIKKSGAMNWSRSDTKAAFESLLGDEANAQIKWWYAEDDELAMGILEALNGGGITDATKEVFYETKPYITGCGGLNEYYEVIRGNSYQDITENLGGVMSVTYSPSMIQTAIQDMVDHLDGKEVPQDHVIACENVTAENVDDYVGFE
;
A
#
# COMPACT_ATOMS: atom_id res chain seq x y z
N MET A 1 28.06 -24.02 -2.26
CA MET A 1 28.72 -24.08 -0.95
C MET A 1 29.39 -22.72 -0.71
N SER A 2 28.71 -21.83 -0.03
CA SER A 2 29.35 -20.62 0.52
C SER A 2 28.61 -20.25 1.79
N ASN A 3 29.32 -20.26 2.91
CA ASN A 3 28.85 -20.02 4.26
C ASN A 3 28.61 -18.53 4.48
N ILE A 4 27.42 -18.13 4.89
CA ILE A 4 27.16 -16.80 5.42
C ILE A 4 27.14 -16.87 6.95
N THR A 5 28.08 -16.17 7.55
CA THR A 5 28.40 -16.14 8.96
C THR A 5 27.43 -15.20 9.72
N ARG A 6 26.73 -15.74 10.71
CA ARG A 6 25.96 -14.98 11.70
C ARG A 6 26.89 -14.05 12.48
N ARG A 7 26.62 -12.74 12.51
CA ARG A 7 27.24 -11.79 13.42
C ARG A 7 26.37 -11.58 14.65
N SER A 8 26.93 -12.03 15.78
CA SER A 8 26.39 -11.81 17.12
C SER A 8 26.60 -10.35 17.54
N PHE A 9 25.56 -9.70 18.03
CA PHE A 9 25.67 -8.40 18.71
C PHE A 9 26.05 -8.62 20.18
N VAL A 10 27.12 -7.95 20.60
CA VAL A 10 27.62 -7.92 21.97
C VAL A 10 26.98 -6.75 22.70
N ALA A 11 26.35 -7.04 23.83
CA ALA A 11 25.84 -6.06 24.78
C ALA A 11 27.01 -5.35 25.50
N GLY A 12 27.03 -4.04 25.50
CA GLY A 12 27.95 -3.20 26.26
C GLY A 12 27.21 -2.53 27.41
N THR A 13 27.45 -2.97 28.62
CA THR A 13 27.08 -2.32 29.87
C THR A 13 28.03 -1.17 30.18
N GLY A 14 27.50 0.02 30.50
CA GLY A 14 28.27 1.16 31.01
C GLY A 14 27.51 1.90 32.10
N ALA A 15 28.11 1.93 33.28
CA ALA A 15 27.55 2.28 34.57
C ALA A 15 27.54 3.80 34.86
N THR A 16 26.50 4.21 35.58
CA THR A 16 26.42 5.17 36.73
C THR A 16 27.25 6.43 36.77
N ALA A 17 26.57 7.57 37.01
CA ALA A 17 27.02 8.60 37.96
C ALA A 17 25.81 9.27 38.63
N LEU A 18 25.62 9.01 39.92
CA LEU A 18 24.77 9.75 40.85
C LEU A 18 25.40 11.12 41.17
N VAL A 19 24.61 12.17 41.16
CA VAL A 19 24.91 13.37 41.97
C VAL A 19 23.65 13.73 42.75
N ALA A 20 23.74 13.57 44.07
CA ALA A 20 22.79 14.04 45.04
C ALA A 20 23.12 15.46 45.44
N ALA A 21 22.14 16.35 45.53
CA ALA A 21 22.22 17.58 46.32
C ALA A 21 20.93 17.77 47.10
N LEU A 22 21.10 17.77 48.41
CA LEU A 22 20.11 18.01 49.47
C LEU A 22 19.90 19.53 49.65
N ALA A 23 18.72 19.96 49.94
CA ALA A 23 18.30 20.61 51.19
C ALA A 23 17.18 21.64 50.99
N GLY A 24 16.20 21.58 51.86
CA GLY A 24 15.39 22.70 52.22
C GLY A 24 13.96 22.39 52.64
N CYS A 25 13.74 22.01 53.91
CA CYS A 25 12.43 21.92 54.55
C CYS A 25 11.76 23.28 54.72
N SER A 26 10.45 23.39 54.52
CA SER A 26 9.56 24.07 55.45
C SER A 26 8.08 23.75 55.13
N GLY A 27 7.35 23.38 56.16
CA GLY A 27 6.06 22.76 56.18
C GLY A 27 4.83 23.60 55.86
N GLY A 28 3.72 22.92 55.71
CA GLY A 28 2.38 23.51 55.86
C GLY A 28 1.28 22.81 55.06
N THR A 29 0.49 21.98 55.78
CA THR A 29 -0.95 21.66 55.60
C THR A 29 -1.49 21.05 54.33
N THR A 30 -2.01 19.84 54.54
CA THR A 30 -2.92 19.02 53.72
C THR A 30 -4.11 19.77 53.13
N THR A 31 -4.33 19.55 51.83
CA THR A 31 -5.67 19.48 51.21
C THR A 31 -5.63 18.41 50.13
N GLU A 32 -6.44 17.40 50.29
CA GLU A 32 -6.67 16.39 49.25
C GLU A 32 -7.38 17.06 48.08
N GLY A 33 -6.63 17.25 46.97
CA GLY A 33 -7.15 17.57 45.66
C GLY A 33 -6.75 16.50 44.69
N SER A 34 -7.75 15.83 44.10
CA SER A 34 -7.56 14.92 42.98
C SER A 34 -6.65 15.58 41.93
N ALA A 35 -5.42 15.10 41.85
CA ALA A 35 -4.56 15.39 40.71
C ALA A 35 -5.07 14.61 39.52
N ALA A 36 -5.87 15.24 38.67
CA ALA A 36 -5.91 14.86 37.26
C ALA A 36 -4.46 14.98 36.76
N GLY A 37 -3.85 13.87 36.43
CA GLY A 37 -2.51 13.84 35.87
C GLY A 37 -2.52 14.59 34.55
N SER A 38 -2.02 15.84 34.61
CA SER A 38 -1.59 16.57 33.41
C SER A 38 -0.41 15.76 32.87
N ALA A 39 -0.59 15.01 31.80
CA ALA A 39 0.52 14.46 31.06
C ALA A 39 1.45 15.63 30.74
N ALA A 40 2.71 15.54 31.15
CA ALA A 40 3.70 16.53 30.75
C ALA A 40 3.73 16.54 29.24
N ALA A 41 3.51 17.70 28.61
CA ALA A 41 3.65 17.83 27.16
C ALA A 41 5.03 17.32 26.77
N ALA A 42 5.11 16.40 25.83
CA ALA A 42 6.37 15.89 25.31
C ALA A 42 7.19 17.08 24.78
N ALA A 43 8.49 17.06 25.02
CA ALA A 43 9.36 18.22 24.70
C ALA A 43 9.48 18.44 23.18
N GLY A 44 9.11 17.47 22.34
CA GLY A 44 9.24 17.49 20.88
C GLY A 44 8.01 17.95 20.09
N GLY A 45 6.84 18.12 20.75
CA GLY A 45 5.60 18.52 20.09
C GLY A 45 4.64 17.36 19.77
N HIS A 46 3.54 17.70 19.05
CA HIS A 46 2.46 16.75 18.71
C HIS A 46 2.41 16.45 17.22
N ILE A 47 2.29 15.18 16.86
CA ILE A 47 2.16 14.70 15.47
C ILE A 47 0.73 14.19 15.27
N VAL A 48 0.08 14.64 14.19
CA VAL A 48 -1.24 14.16 13.79
C VAL A 48 -1.12 13.25 12.57
N VAL A 49 -1.67 12.06 12.66
CA VAL A 49 -1.72 11.09 11.55
C VAL A 49 -3.16 10.99 11.05
N LEU A 50 -3.37 11.28 9.76
CA LEU A 50 -4.67 11.27 9.09
C LEU A 50 -4.70 10.15 8.05
N THR A 51 -5.58 9.14 8.23
CA THR A 51 -5.72 8.02 7.30
C THR A 51 -7.18 7.82 6.88
N ALA A 52 -7.39 6.97 5.86
CA ALA A 52 -8.72 6.48 5.55
C ALA A 52 -9.32 5.68 6.71
N SER A 53 -10.65 5.69 6.83
CA SER A 53 -11.34 4.77 7.74
C SER A 53 -11.14 3.33 7.30
N PRO A 54 -11.08 2.37 8.23
CA PRO A 54 -10.87 0.95 7.93
C PRO A 54 -12.15 0.35 7.32
N ASP A 55 -12.29 0.43 6.01
CA ASP A 55 -13.46 -0.04 5.25
C ASP A 55 -13.19 -1.33 4.43
N HIS A 56 -11.93 -1.66 4.20
CA HIS A 56 -11.48 -2.91 3.56
C HIS A 56 -10.12 -3.36 4.12
N GLY A 57 -9.65 -4.56 3.73
CA GLY A 57 -8.48 -5.22 4.31
C GLY A 57 -7.23 -4.31 4.36
N TRP A 58 -6.81 -3.74 3.24
CA TRP A 58 -5.60 -2.92 3.17
C TRP A 58 -5.70 -1.65 4.03
N THR A 59 -6.79 -0.86 3.92
CA THR A 59 -6.98 0.36 4.74
C THR A 59 -7.14 0.05 6.22
N GLY A 60 -7.78 -1.08 6.56
CA GLY A 60 -7.86 -1.58 7.93
C GLY A 60 -6.48 -1.82 8.53
N GLN A 61 -5.59 -2.44 7.77
CA GLN A 61 -4.22 -2.71 8.20
C GLN A 61 -3.35 -1.45 8.22
N VAL A 62 -3.53 -0.51 7.29
CA VAL A 62 -2.88 0.82 7.39
C VAL A 62 -3.23 1.48 8.71
N GLY A 63 -4.52 1.50 9.10
CA GLY A 63 -4.96 2.04 10.38
C GLY A 63 -4.33 1.32 11.58
N ALA A 64 -4.22 -0.01 11.54
CA ALA A 64 -3.61 -0.79 12.60
C ALA A 64 -2.10 -0.49 12.74
N PHE A 65 -1.34 -0.48 11.64
CA PHE A 65 0.09 -0.14 11.66
C PHE A 65 0.34 1.33 12.02
N ALA A 66 -0.56 2.25 11.61
CA ALA A 66 -0.48 3.64 12.03
C ALA A 66 -0.67 3.77 13.55
N GLN A 67 -1.67 3.06 14.12
CA GLN A 67 -1.92 3.07 15.56
C GLN A 67 -0.75 2.47 16.36
N GLU A 68 -0.18 1.35 15.88
CA GLU A 68 1.00 0.74 16.50
C GLU A 68 2.17 1.74 16.56
N LYS A 69 2.44 2.45 15.47
CA LYS A 69 3.51 3.46 15.42
C LYS A 69 3.21 4.68 16.27
N VAL A 70 1.96 5.11 16.34
CA VAL A 70 1.50 6.19 17.24
C VAL A 70 1.73 5.78 18.71
N ASP A 71 1.38 4.54 19.07
CA ASP A 71 1.58 4.04 20.44
C ASP A 71 3.08 3.96 20.79
N GLU A 72 3.93 3.50 19.86
CA GLU A 72 5.39 3.49 20.01
C GLU A 72 5.97 4.89 20.27
N ILE A 73 5.53 5.90 19.51
CA ILE A 73 5.96 7.30 19.69
C ILE A 73 5.55 7.82 21.08
N ASN A 74 4.31 7.55 21.49
CA ASN A 74 3.78 7.97 22.77
C ASN A 74 4.50 7.27 23.94
N GLU A 75 4.84 5.98 23.80
CA GLU A 75 5.61 5.24 24.81
C GLU A 75 7.06 5.77 24.92
N ALA A 76 7.68 6.10 23.79
CA ALA A 76 9.02 6.70 23.77
C ALA A 76 9.08 8.09 24.42
N GLY A 77 7.98 8.86 24.35
CA GLY A 77 7.78 10.11 25.08
C GLY A 77 8.58 11.32 24.59
N ALA A 78 9.30 11.21 23.46
CA ALA A 78 9.98 12.34 22.84
C ALA A 78 8.97 13.29 22.16
N TYR A 79 7.96 12.71 21.52
CA TYR A 79 6.81 13.36 20.89
C TYR A 79 5.52 12.78 21.47
N THR A 80 4.39 13.44 21.20
CA THR A 80 3.08 12.82 21.29
C THR A 80 2.52 12.65 19.88
N ALA A 81 1.71 11.62 19.66
CA ALA A 81 1.08 11.40 18.39
C ALA A 81 -0.38 10.92 18.55
N GLU A 82 -1.22 11.25 17.60
CA GLU A 82 -2.59 10.74 17.52
C GLU A 82 -2.94 10.30 16.09
N LEU A 83 -3.82 9.30 15.98
CA LEU A 83 -4.40 8.84 14.74
C LEU A 83 -5.85 9.33 14.63
N GLN A 84 -6.18 9.96 13.51
CA GLN A 84 -7.55 10.31 13.14
C GLN A 84 -7.88 9.64 11.80
N THR A 85 -9.09 9.14 11.64
CA THR A 85 -9.53 8.48 10.40
C THR A 85 -10.73 9.20 9.81
N ALA A 86 -10.86 9.16 8.47
CA ALA A 86 -11.98 9.76 7.75
C ALA A 86 -12.57 8.78 6.73
N GLY A 87 -13.91 8.72 6.65
CA GLY A 87 -14.63 7.88 5.70
C GLY A 87 -14.90 8.56 4.35
N ALA A 88 -14.72 9.87 4.28
CA ALA A 88 -14.89 10.66 3.06
C ALA A 88 -13.91 11.84 3.03
N ALA A 89 -13.56 12.29 1.82
CA ALA A 89 -12.66 13.43 1.63
C ALA A 89 -13.18 14.71 2.33
N SER A 90 -14.50 14.93 2.35
CA SER A 90 -15.12 16.06 3.09
C SER A 90 -14.83 16.02 4.59
N ASP A 91 -14.82 14.82 5.18
CA ASP A 91 -14.54 14.66 6.62
C ASP A 91 -13.04 14.91 6.88
N GLN A 92 -12.15 14.44 5.99
CA GLN A 92 -10.72 14.70 6.10
C GLN A 92 -10.39 16.18 5.94
N ILE A 93 -11.06 16.89 5.02
CA ILE A 93 -10.93 18.35 4.88
C ILE A 93 -11.36 19.05 6.19
N ALA A 94 -12.48 18.67 6.78
CA ALA A 94 -12.94 19.23 8.06
C ALA A 94 -11.94 18.95 9.21
N GLN A 95 -11.34 17.75 9.27
CA GLN A 95 -10.29 17.42 10.23
C GLN A 95 -9.09 18.35 10.09
N VAL A 96 -8.62 18.61 8.86
CA VAL A 96 -7.51 19.54 8.60
C VAL A 96 -7.89 20.96 9.04
N GLU A 97 -9.10 21.44 8.72
CA GLU A 97 -9.58 22.76 9.15
C GLU A 97 -9.63 22.87 10.67
N ASP A 98 -10.10 21.84 11.38
CA ASP A 98 -10.14 21.81 12.85
C ASP A 98 -8.73 21.82 13.46
N ILE A 99 -7.77 21.08 12.88
CA ILE A 99 -6.36 21.06 13.29
C ILE A 99 -5.76 22.47 13.13
N LEU A 100 -5.99 23.12 11.99
CA LEU A 100 -5.45 24.46 11.71
C LEU A 100 -6.10 25.57 12.56
N ALA A 101 -7.32 25.36 13.04
CA ALA A 101 -7.99 26.29 13.96
C ALA A 101 -7.54 26.14 15.43
N GLY A 102 -6.89 25.03 15.78
CA GLY A 102 -6.42 24.72 17.12
C GLY A 102 -4.97 25.12 17.37
N ASP A 103 -4.32 24.43 18.31
CA ASP A 103 -2.88 24.54 18.53
C ASP A 103 -2.14 23.82 17.41
N ALA A 104 -1.24 24.53 16.70
CA ALA A 104 -0.51 23.97 15.56
C ALA A 104 0.31 22.74 15.98
N PRO A 105 0.14 21.57 15.30
CA PRO A 105 0.95 20.39 15.56
C PRO A 105 2.40 20.62 15.08
N ALA A 106 3.32 19.81 15.60
CA ALA A 106 4.71 19.80 15.13
C ALA A 106 4.83 19.24 13.69
N GLY A 107 3.91 18.35 13.30
CA GLY A 107 3.86 17.80 11.96
C GLY A 107 2.58 17.00 11.71
N ILE A 108 2.25 16.81 10.43
CA ILE A 108 1.08 16.04 9.98
C ILE A 108 1.55 14.94 9.01
N VAL A 109 1.09 13.70 9.23
CA VAL A 109 1.19 12.62 8.24
C VAL A 109 -0.20 12.41 7.65
N ILE A 110 -0.35 12.51 6.34
CA ILE A 110 -1.67 12.46 5.69
C ILE A 110 -1.70 11.46 4.54
N GLN A 111 -2.67 10.54 4.58
CA GLN A 111 -3.09 9.74 3.44
C GLN A 111 -4.28 10.45 2.79
N PRO A 112 -4.12 11.17 1.66
CA PRO A 112 -5.24 11.82 1.00
C PRO A 112 -6.28 10.80 0.54
N LEU A 113 -7.57 11.02 0.82
CA LEU A 113 -8.61 10.10 0.40
C LEU A 113 -8.85 10.17 -1.12
N ASP A 114 -8.78 11.37 -1.68
CA ASP A 114 -8.82 11.65 -3.11
C ASP A 114 -8.23 13.04 -3.41
N ASP A 115 -8.21 13.43 -4.69
CA ASP A 115 -7.63 14.71 -5.14
C ASP A 115 -8.39 15.95 -4.63
N THR A 116 -9.61 15.82 -4.13
CA THR A 116 -10.39 16.97 -3.58
C THR A 116 -9.81 17.47 -2.26
N VAL A 117 -8.98 16.68 -1.57
CA VAL A 117 -8.26 17.07 -0.36
C VAL A 117 -7.11 18.05 -0.65
N GLN A 118 -6.74 18.26 -1.92
CA GLN A 118 -5.65 19.16 -2.32
C GLN A 118 -5.71 20.53 -1.63
N SER A 119 -6.90 21.15 -1.56
CA SER A 119 -7.05 22.47 -0.96
C SER A 119 -6.76 22.50 0.54
N ALA A 120 -7.04 21.43 1.27
CA ALA A 120 -6.73 21.29 2.67
C ALA A 120 -5.23 21.07 2.90
N ILE A 121 -4.58 20.26 2.05
CA ILE A 121 -3.11 20.07 2.10
C ILE A 121 -2.39 21.40 1.79
N GLN A 122 -2.90 22.18 0.82
CA GLN A 122 -2.34 23.52 0.56
C GLN A 122 -2.43 24.42 1.79
N GLN A 123 -3.53 24.37 2.56
CA GLN A 123 -3.66 25.14 3.80
C GLN A 123 -2.64 24.71 4.88
N ILE A 124 -2.31 23.41 4.97
CA ILE A 124 -1.24 22.91 5.86
C ILE A 124 0.10 23.56 5.45
N ALA A 125 0.42 23.53 4.15
CA ALA A 125 1.64 24.14 3.61
C ALA A 125 1.68 25.65 3.83
N ASP A 126 0.57 26.37 3.59
CA ASP A 126 0.45 27.82 3.79
C ASP A 126 0.60 28.22 5.29
N ALA A 127 0.24 27.30 6.20
CA ALA A 127 0.46 27.47 7.64
C ALA A 127 1.88 27.14 8.09
N GLU A 128 2.77 26.78 7.15
CA GLU A 128 4.16 26.38 7.42
C GLU A 128 4.28 25.17 8.38
N ILE A 129 3.25 24.31 8.43
CA ILE A 129 3.29 23.06 9.20
C ILE A 129 3.93 21.97 8.32
N PRO A 130 5.01 21.30 8.75
CA PRO A 130 5.61 20.23 8.00
C PRO A 130 4.62 19.06 7.85
N TYR A 131 4.54 18.49 6.66
CA TYR A 131 3.70 17.32 6.43
C TYR A 131 4.39 16.27 5.57
N VAL A 132 4.03 15.00 5.81
CA VAL A 132 4.40 13.85 4.99
C VAL A 132 3.13 13.34 4.32
N ALA A 133 3.13 13.27 2.99
CA ALA A 133 2.06 12.63 2.23
C ALA A 133 2.33 11.12 2.09
N PHE A 134 1.29 10.30 2.21
CA PHE A 134 1.38 8.85 2.18
C PHE A 134 0.42 8.25 1.14
N ASP A 135 0.89 7.21 0.42
CA ASP A 135 0.12 6.38 -0.53
C ASP A 135 -0.34 7.17 -1.77
N ARG A 136 -1.35 8.01 -1.64
CA ARG A 136 -1.87 8.86 -2.71
C ARG A 136 -1.18 10.22 -2.68
N ILE A 137 -0.36 10.48 -3.70
CA ILE A 137 0.39 11.72 -3.80
C ILE A 137 -0.32 12.66 -4.78
N ILE A 138 -0.73 13.82 -4.29
CA ILE A 138 -1.40 14.86 -5.10
C ILE A 138 -0.32 15.73 -5.73
N GLU A 139 -0.14 15.62 -7.05
CA GLU A 139 0.93 16.28 -7.82
C GLU A 139 1.01 17.80 -7.57
N ALA A 140 -0.14 18.46 -7.46
CA ALA A 140 -0.19 19.92 -7.30
C ALA A 140 0.40 20.43 -5.97
N VAL A 141 0.56 19.60 -4.94
CA VAL A 141 1.05 19.98 -3.61
C VAL A 141 2.24 19.14 -3.14
N GLN A 142 2.69 18.15 -3.93
CA GLN A 142 3.76 17.23 -3.55
C GLN A 142 5.09 17.92 -3.22
N ASP A 143 5.41 19.03 -3.92
CA ASP A 143 6.69 19.74 -3.75
C ASP A 143 6.79 20.47 -2.40
N SER A 144 5.67 20.71 -1.72
CA SER A 144 5.61 21.33 -0.38
C SER A 144 5.71 20.33 0.76
N ALA A 145 5.58 19.02 0.48
CA ALA A 145 5.73 17.96 1.47
C ALA A 145 7.19 17.82 1.93
N VAL A 146 7.39 17.44 3.17
CA VAL A 146 8.69 16.97 3.69
C VAL A 146 9.09 15.68 2.99
N ALA A 147 8.14 14.75 2.86
CA ALA A 147 8.30 13.51 2.12
C ALA A 147 6.96 13.09 1.48
N ASN A 148 7.08 12.43 0.34
CA ASN A 148 6.01 11.73 -0.36
C ASN A 148 6.32 10.23 -0.29
N VAL A 149 5.74 9.53 0.68
CA VAL A 149 5.99 8.10 0.91
C VAL A 149 4.93 7.29 0.18
N LYS A 150 5.37 6.49 -0.78
CA LYS A 150 4.49 5.68 -1.64
C LYS A 150 5.17 4.38 -2.04
N GLY A 151 4.39 3.36 -2.34
CA GLY A 151 4.91 2.19 -3.05
C GLY A 151 5.16 2.50 -4.52
N ASP A 152 5.98 1.70 -5.17
CA ASP A 152 6.25 1.79 -6.61
C ASP A 152 5.05 1.27 -7.42
N ASN A 153 4.02 2.10 -7.57
CA ASN A 153 2.82 1.73 -8.33
C ASN A 153 3.12 1.44 -9.81
N SER A 154 4.10 2.12 -10.40
CA SER A 154 4.53 1.80 -11.77
C SER A 154 5.26 0.45 -11.81
N GLY A 155 6.10 0.17 -10.82
CA GLY A 155 6.74 -1.13 -10.64
C GLY A 155 5.74 -2.28 -10.47
N ILE A 156 4.59 -2.05 -9.81
CA ILE A 156 3.53 -3.06 -9.67
C ILE A 156 2.99 -3.48 -11.05
N GLY A 157 2.66 -2.50 -11.89
CA GLY A 157 2.23 -2.78 -13.26
C GLY A 157 3.31 -3.49 -14.07
N ALA A 158 4.54 -2.99 -13.99
CA ALA A 158 5.70 -3.58 -14.66
C ALA A 158 5.97 -5.02 -14.19
N GLY A 159 5.88 -5.30 -12.90
CA GLY A 159 6.05 -6.64 -12.33
C GLY A 159 5.02 -7.64 -12.83
N SER A 160 3.75 -7.21 -12.93
CA SER A 160 2.68 -8.04 -13.51
C SER A 160 2.93 -8.31 -14.99
N ALA A 161 3.36 -7.31 -15.76
CA ALA A 161 3.70 -7.47 -17.17
C ALA A 161 4.93 -8.38 -17.36
N ALA A 162 5.98 -8.19 -16.54
CA ALA A 162 7.18 -9.02 -16.54
C ALA A 162 6.83 -10.50 -16.29
N TYR A 163 6.03 -10.76 -15.26
CA TYR A 163 5.57 -12.12 -14.96
C TYR A 163 4.83 -12.76 -16.14
N PHE A 164 3.95 -12.03 -16.82
CA PHE A 164 3.27 -12.55 -17.99
C PHE A 164 4.23 -12.83 -19.15
N VAL A 165 5.18 -11.92 -19.42
CA VAL A 165 6.20 -12.12 -20.48
C VAL A 165 7.07 -13.33 -20.20
N GLU A 166 7.54 -13.52 -18.98
CA GLU A 166 8.31 -14.68 -18.53
C GLU A 166 7.55 -15.99 -18.69
N ASN A 167 6.23 -15.96 -18.53
CA ASN A 167 5.34 -17.09 -18.68
C ASN A 167 4.77 -17.25 -20.10
N GLY A 168 5.35 -16.54 -21.07
CA GLY A 168 5.15 -16.78 -22.50
C GLY A 168 4.17 -15.84 -23.19
N MET A 169 3.79 -14.70 -22.57
CA MET A 169 3.01 -13.68 -23.25
C MET A 169 3.77 -13.14 -24.47
N ASN A 170 3.05 -12.91 -25.54
CA ASN A 170 3.59 -12.40 -26.80
C ASN A 170 2.92 -11.07 -27.18
N PRO A 171 3.62 -10.23 -27.97
CA PRO A 171 3.03 -8.99 -28.47
C PRO A 171 1.70 -9.22 -29.19
N GLY A 172 0.65 -8.55 -28.68
CA GLY A 172 -0.71 -8.64 -29.23
C GLY A 172 -1.61 -9.72 -28.61
N ASP A 173 -1.11 -10.49 -27.62
CA ASP A 173 -1.95 -11.39 -26.83
C ASP A 173 -3.02 -10.58 -26.06
N ALA A 174 -4.24 -11.12 -25.99
CA ALA A 174 -5.32 -10.43 -25.26
C ALA A 174 -5.04 -10.40 -23.74
N VAL A 175 -5.11 -9.22 -23.17
CA VAL A 175 -4.99 -8.96 -21.72
C VAL A 175 -6.26 -8.29 -21.22
N TYR A 176 -6.71 -8.65 -20.03
CA TYR A 176 -7.77 -7.95 -19.33
C TYR A 176 -7.27 -7.42 -17.99
N ILE A 177 -7.47 -6.11 -17.74
CA ILE A 177 -7.08 -5.45 -16.51
C ILE A 177 -8.33 -5.12 -15.69
N TYR A 178 -8.36 -5.58 -14.43
CA TYR A 178 -9.32 -5.13 -13.44
C TYR A 178 -8.72 -3.96 -12.67
N GLN A 179 -9.25 -2.76 -12.94
CA GLN A 179 -8.77 -1.50 -12.37
C GLN A 179 -9.30 -1.29 -10.95
N GLY A 180 -8.46 -0.75 -10.06
CA GLY A 180 -8.84 -0.45 -8.69
C GLY A 180 -9.89 0.65 -8.59
N ASP A 181 -9.49 1.88 -8.79
CA ASP A 181 -10.35 3.05 -8.74
C ASP A 181 -10.02 4.05 -9.87
N THR A 182 -10.32 5.34 -9.69
CA THR A 182 -10.00 6.41 -10.67
C THR A 182 -8.83 7.30 -10.24
N SER A 183 -8.08 6.88 -9.20
CA SER A 183 -6.98 7.66 -8.63
C SER A 183 -5.68 7.55 -9.45
N SER A 184 -4.68 8.29 -9.01
CA SER A 184 -3.32 8.20 -9.56
C SER A 184 -2.69 6.82 -9.35
N VAL A 185 -3.09 6.07 -8.32
CA VAL A 185 -2.61 4.70 -8.05
C VAL A 185 -2.93 3.78 -9.23
N THR A 186 -4.21 3.71 -9.64
CA THR A 186 -4.64 2.95 -10.82
C THR A 186 -3.93 3.42 -12.08
N THR A 187 -3.85 4.75 -12.30
CA THR A 187 -3.18 5.31 -13.49
C THR A 187 -1.72 4.90 -13.57
N LEU A 188 -0.99 4.92 -12.45
CA LEU A 188 0.42 4.52 -12.40
C LEU A 188 0.60 3.01 -12.64
N ARG A 189 -0.28 2.17 -12.08
CA ARG A 189 -0.27 0.71 -12.30
C ARG A 189 -0.55 0.36 -13.76
N ASP A 190 -1.55 0.97 -14.36
CA ASP A 190 -1.86 0.84 -15.78
C ASP A 190 -0.69 1.25 -16.67
N ASN A 191 -0.11 2.43 -16.41
CA ASN A 191 1.03 2.95 -17.18
C ASN A 191 2.26 2.06 -16.99
N GLY A 192 2.56 1.63 -15.77
CA GLY A 192 3.67 0.73 -15.50
C GLY A 192 3.59 -0.57 -16.29
N PHE A 193 2.40 -1.18 -16.36
CA PHE A 193 2.16 -2.37 -17.16
C PHE A 193 2.47 -2.15 -18.65
N THR A 194 1.93 -1.07 -19.21
CA THR A 194 2.13 -0.75 -20.64
C THR A 194 3.53 -0.25 -20.95
N ASP A 195 4.14 0.55 -20.08
CA ASP A 195 5.50 1.07 -20.26
C ASP A 195 6.56 -0.04 -20.20
N TYR A 196 6.38 -1.05 -19.35
CA TYR A 196 7.24 -2.23 -19.39
C TYR A 196 7.14 -2.94 -20.73
N LEU A 197 5.93 -3.21 -21.23
CA LEU A 197 5.73 -3.87 -22.52
C LEU A 197 6.29 -3.07 -23.70
N LEU A 198 6.24 -1.74 -23.62
CA LEU A 198 6.85 -0.83 -24.61
C LEU A 198 8.38 -0.74 -24.49
N GLY A 199 8.97 -1.28 -23.41
CA GLY A 199 10.39 -1.20 -23.10
C GLY A 199 10.83 0.18 -22.64
N ASN A 200 9.93 0.97 -22.05
CA ASN A 200 10.18 2.28 -21.47
C ASN A 200 10.46 2.23 -19.97
N LEU A 201 10.16 1.11 -19.32
CA LEU A 201 10.33 0.89 -17.87
C LEU A 201 11.08 -0.43 -17.63
N GLU A 202 11.91 -0.43 -16.59
CA GLU A 202 12.59 -1.64 -16.07
C GLU A 202 11.82 -2.16 -14.85
N PHE A 203 11.89 -3.48 -14.67
CA PHE A 203 11.45 -4.13 -13.44
C PHE A 203 12.53 -5.09 -12.98
N ASP A 204 12.91 -5.04 -11.71
CA ASP A 204 14.02 -5.83 -11.12
C ASP A 204 15.33 -5.75 -11.95
N GLY A 205 15.63 -4.54 -12.46
CA GLY A 205 16.83 -4.27 -13.25
C GLY A 205 16.82 -4.84 -14.67
N ALA A 206 15.67 -5.30 -15.17
CA ALA A 206 15.51 -5.85 -16.50
C ALA A 206 14.40 -5.13 -17.29
N THR A 207 14.65 -4.88 -18.57
CA THR A 207 13.63 -4.44 -19.52
C THR A 207 12.97 -5.63 -20.21
N VAL A 208 11.81 -5.42 -20.82
CA VAL A 208 11.19 -6.44 -21.66
C VAL A 208 12.17 -6.92 -22.74
N PRO A 209 12.32 -8.24 -23.01
CA PRO A 209 13.14 -8.75 -24.09
C PRO A 209 12.72 -8.17 -25.45
N GLU A 210 13.68 -7.87 -26.33
CA GLU A 210 13.43 -7.16 -27.60
C GLU A 210 12.42 -7.89 -28.50
N ASP A 211 12.43 -9.22 -28.52
CA ASP A 211 11.48 -10.07 -29.25
C ASP A 211 10.08 -10.15 -28.60
N LYS A 212 9.94 -9.62 -27.38
CA LYS A 212 8.70 -9.55 -26.61
C LYS A 212 8.14 -8.12 -26.52
N LYS A 213 8.85 -7.16 -27.07
CA LYS A 213 8.47 -5.75 -27.01
C LYS A 213 7.23 -5.47 -27.83
N TRP A 214 6.29 -4.75 -27.23
CA TRP A 214 5.02 -4.37 -27.86
C TRP A 214 5.13 -3.00 -28.55
N THR A 215 4.25 -2.78 -29.52
CA THR A 215 3.99 -1.44 -30.07
C THR A 215 2.75 -0.82 -29.40
N GLN A 216 2.62 0.50 -29.46
CA GLN A 216 1.42 1.18 -28.96
C GLN A 216 0.15 0.67 -29.64
N GLU A 217 0.19 0.37 -30.94
CA GLU A 217 -0.96 -0.17 -31.69
C GLU A 217 -1.40 -1.53 -31.12
N GLN A 218 -0.45 -2.38 -30.72
CA GLN A 218 -0.76 -3.68 -30.09
C GLN A 218 -1.33 -3.50 -28.69
N ILE A 219 -0.81 -2.55 -27.89
CA ILE A 219 -1.36 -2.18 -26.58
C ILE A 219 -2.83 -1.78 -26.73
N ASP A 220 -3.10 -0.82 -27.62
CA ASP A 220 -4.45 -0.26 -27.83
C ASP A 220 -5.46 -1.31 -28.33
N ALA A 221 -4.99 -2.29 -29.12
CA ALA A 221 -5.83 -3.33 -29.69
C ALA A 221 -6.11 -4.50 -28.72
N ALA A 222 -5.13 -4.87 -27.90
CA ALA A 222 -5.15 -6.15 -27.16
C ALA A 222 -5.49 -5.99 -25.67
N ILE A 223 -5.23 -4.83 -25.06
CA ILE A 223 -5.49 -4.60 -23.65
C ILE A 223 -6.87 -4.01 -23.45
N LYS A 224 -7.70 -4.73 -22.69
CA LYS A 224 -9.04 -4.28 -22.25
C LYS A 224 -9.03 -3.99 -20.77
N LYS A 225 -9.86 -3.04 -20.33
CA LYS A 225 -9.97 -2.60 -18.93
C LYS A 225 -11.41 -2.63 -18.46
N SER A 226 -11.61 -2.95 -17.19
CA SER A 226 -12.94 -3.06 -16.58
C SER A 226 -13.60 -1.70 -16.30
N GLY A 227 -12.79 -0.65 -16.06
CA GLY A 227 -13.19 0.51 -15.28
C GLY A 227 -13.05 0.24 -13.76
N ALA A 228 -13.32 1.24 -12.95
CA ALA A 228 -13.12 1.18 -11.50
C ALA A 228 -13.95 0.08 -10.82
N MET A 229 -13.28 -0.79 -10.09
CA MET A 229 -13.88 -1.84 -9.24
C MET A 229 -13.93 -1.44 -7.77
N ASN A 230 -13.47 -0.22 -7.42
CA ASN A 230 -13.45 0.33 -6.06
C ASN A 230 -12.73 -0.59 -5.05
N TRP A 231 -11.69 -1.29 -5.49
CA TRP A 231 -10.94 -2.27 -4.69
C TRP A 231 -11.84 -3.38 -4.11
N SER A 232 -13.00 -3.63 -4.76
CA SER A 232 -14.06 -4.49 -4.26
C SER A 232 -14.00 -5.89 -4.86
N ARG A 233 -13.80 -6.89 -4.02
CA ARG A 233 -13.86 -8.32 -4.36
C ARG A 233 -15.20 -8.69 -4.99
N SER A 234 -16.30 -8.24 -4.39
CA SER A 234 -17.67 -8.55 -4.84
C SER A 234 -17.98 -7.91 -6.20
N ASP A 235 -17.51 -6.68 -6.45
CA ASP A 235 -17.74 -6.00 -7.72
C ASP A 235 -16.94 -6.68 -8.84
N THR A 236 -15.69 -7.05 -8.55
CA THR A 236 -14.87 -7.80 -9.51
C THR A 236 -15.45 -9.17 -9.82
N LYS A 237 -15.93 -9.89 -8.78
CA LYS A 237 -16.63 -11.16 -8.99
C LYS A 237 -17.82 -11.02 -9.95
N ALA A 238 -18.69 -10.05 -9.69
CA ALA A 238 -19.87 -9.80 -10.53
C ALA A 238 -19.49 -9.36 -11.95
N ALA A 239 -18.46 -8.52 -12.10
CA ALA A 239 -17.94 -8.08 -13.38
C ALA A 239 -17.33 -9.24 -14.19
N PHE A 240 -16.57 -10.13 -13.53
CA PHE A 240 -15.96 -11.28 -14.17
C PHE A 240 -17.01 -12.31 -14.62
N GLU A 241 -18.01 -12.62 -13.76
CA GLU A 241 -19.14 -13.47 -14.13
C GLU A 241 -19.90 -12.91 -15.34
N SER A 242 -20.13 -11.59 -15.35
CA SER A 242 -20.78 -10.90 -16.49
C SER A 242 -19.93 -10.93 -17.76
N LEU A 243 -18.62 -10.72 -17.63
CA LEU A 243 -17.69 -10.71 -18.77
C LEU A 243 -17.60 -12.08 -19.45
N LEU A 244 -17.56 -13.15 -18.67
CA LEU A 244 -17.53 -14.53 -19.18
C LEU A 244 -18.89 -15.01 -19.67
N GLY A 245 -19.95 -14.23 -19.53
CA GLY A 245 -21.22 -14.45 -20.24
C GLY A 245 -21.07 -14.42 -21.78
N ASP A 246 -20.05 -13.73 -22.28
CA ASP A 246 -19.56 -13.86 -23.66
C ASP A 246 -18.37 -14.82 -23.68
N GLU A 247 -18.59 -16.04 -24.22
CA GLU A 247 -17.58 -17.10 -24.26
C GLU A 247 -16.28 -16.69 -24.99
N ALA A 248 -16.33 -15.68 -25.86
CA ALA A 248 -15.13 -15.15 -26.51
C ALA A 248 -14.11 -14.58 -25.49
N ASN A 249 -14.59 -14.06 -24.36
CA ASN A 249 -13.71 -13.56 -23.31
C ASN A 249 -13.07 -14.70 -22.49
N ALA A 250 -13.63 -15.91 -22.49
CA ALA A 250 -13.00 -17.06 -21.85
C ALA A 250 -11.70 -17.51 -22.55
N GLN A 251 -11.42 -17.02 -23.75
CA GLN A 251 -10.16 -17.24 -24.46
C GLN A 251 -9.01 -16.33 -23.99
N ILE A 252 -9.28 -15.34 -23.13
CA ILE A 252 -8.24 -14.45 -22.58
C ILE A 252 -7.40 -15.25 -21.59
N LYS A 253 -6.07 -15.20 -21.77
CA LYS A 253 -5.12 -15.93 -20.95
C LYS A 253 -4.52 -15.07 -19.83
N TRP A 254 -4.43 -13.77 -20.01
CA TRP A 254 -3.68 -12.86 -19.16
C TRP A 254 -4.63 -11.91 -18.41
N TRP A 255 -4.71 -12.09 -17.08
CA TRP A 255 -5.64 -11.37 -16.19
C TRP A 255 -4.85 -10.59 -15.14
N TYR A 256 -4.73 -9.30 -15.33
CA TYR A 256 -4.12 -8.41 -14.36
C TYR A 256 -5.21 -7.80 -13.48
N ALA A 257 -5.21 -8.15 -12.21
CA ALA A 257 -5.98 -7.48 -11.18
C ALA A 257 -5.05 -6.51 -10.43
N GLU A 258 -5.43 -5.26 -10.33
CA GLU A 258 -4.59 -4.23 -9.69
C GLU A 258 -4.52 -4.34 -8.17
N ASP A 259 -5.19 -5.34 -7.58
CA ASP A 259 -5.19 -5.61 -6.15
C ASP A 259 -5.50 -7.09 -5.89
N ASP A 260 -5.07 -7.63 -4.75
CA ASP A 260 -5.32 -9.02 -4.36
C ASP A 260 -6.81 -9.28 -4.09
N GLU A 261 -7.57 -8.30 -3.58
CA GLU A 261 -9.02 -8.40 -3.44
C GLU A 261 -9.71 -8.59 -4.79
N LEU A 262 -9.24 -7.89 -5.83
CA LEU A 262 -9.76 -8.04 -7.18
C LEU A 262 -9.40 -9.43 -7.75
N ALA A 263 -8.17 -9.92 -7.51
CA ALA A 263 -7.75 -11.26 -7.89
C ALA A 263 -8.59 -12.34 -7.19
N MET A 264 -8.86 -12.16 -5.88
CA MET A 264 -9.75 -13.05 -5.12
C MET A 264 -11.18 -13.02 -5.68
N GLY A 265 -11.66 -11.86 -6.16
CA GLY A 265 -12.96 -11.76 -6.83
C GLY A 265 -13.07 -12.66 -8.07
N ILE A 266 -12.00 -12.74 -8.87
CA ILE A 266 -11.90 -13.68 -10.02
C ILE A 266 -11.98 -15.14 -9.53
N LEU A 267 -11.20 -15.50 -8.50
CA LEU A 267 -11.18 -16.85 -7.95
C LEU A 267 -12.53 -17.25 -7.35
N GLU A 268 -13.20 -16.35 -6.64
CA GLU A 268 -14.54 -16.59 -6.11
C GLU A 268 -15.59 -16.76 -7.20
N ALA A 269 -15.49 -16.06 -8.33
CA ALA A 269 -16.37 -16.24 -9.46
C ALA A 269 -16.18 -17.64 -10.09
N LEU A 270 -14.93 -18.07 -10.25
CA LEU A 270 -14.57 -19.40 -10.73
C LEU A 270 -15.05 -20.50 -9.77
N ASN A 271 -14.97 -20.27 -8.46
CA ASN A 271 -15.47 -21.20 -7.44
C ASN A 271 -17.00 -21.22 -7.33
N GLY A 272 -17.66 -20.13 -7.77
CA GLY A 272 -19.10 -19.95 -7.69
C GLY A 272 -19.88 -20.62 -8.81
N GLY A 273 -21.21 -20.43 -8.78
CA GLY A 273 -22.16 -20.96 -9.78
C GLY A 273 -22.58 -19.94 -10.85
N GLY A 274 -21.98 -18.72 -10.88
CA GLY A 274 -22.35 -17.67 -11.82
C GLY A 274 -21.83 -17.89 -13.25
N ILE A 275 -20.81 -18.76 -13.42
CA ILE A 275 -20.22 -19.12 -14.70
C ILE A 275 -20.56 -20.59 -15.01
N THR A 276 -20.99 -20.86 -16.24
CA THR A 276 -21.33 -22.25 -16.65
C THR A 276 -20.08 -23.14 -16.69
N ASP A 277 -20.25 -24.44 -16.46
CA ASP A 277 -19.13 -25.40 -16.52
C ASP A 277 -18.47 -25.41 -17.91
N ALA A 278 -19.28 -25.27 -18.99
CA ALA A 278 -18.75 -25.19 -20.34
C ALA A 278 -17.84 -23.96 -20.56
N THR A 279 -18.23 -22.80 -20.03
CA THR A 279 -17.41 -21.58 -20.10
C THR A 279 -16.13 -21.73 -19.28
N LYS A 280 -16.22 -22.34 -18.08
CA LYS A 280 -15.03 -22.63 -17.24
C LYS A 280 -14.07 -23.61 -17.94
N GLU A 281 -14.58 -24.62 -18.63
CA GLU A 281 -13.75 -25.54 -19.40
C GLU A 281 -12.94 -24.81 -20.47
N VAL A 282 -13.58 -23.93 -21.26
CA VAL A 282 -12.90 -23.08 -22.25
C VAL A 282 -11.86 -22.17 -21.60
N PHE A 283 -12.19 -21.55 -20.47
CA PHE A 283 -11.28 -20.70 -19.71
C PHE A 283 -10.03 -21.47 -19.26
N TYR A 284 -10.21 -22.65 -18.68
CA TYR A 284 -9.11 -23.49 -18.19
C TYR A 284 -8.25 -24.12 -19.30
N GLU A 285 -8.79 -24.32 -20.51
CA GLU A 285 -8.01 -24.75 -21.66
C GLU A 285 -6.89 -23.76 -22.02
N THR A 286 -7.08 -22.46 -21.76
CA THR A 286 -6.07 -21.43 -22.01
C THR A 286 -4.92 -21.47 -21.01
N LYS A 287 -5.06 -22.17 -19.86
CA LYS A 287 -4.16 -22.11 -18.72
C LYS A 287 -3.90 -20.66 -18.32
N PRO A 288 -4.95 -19.93 -17.84
CA PRO A 288 -4.84 -18.49 -17.62
C PRO A 288 -3.92 -18.16 -16.44
N TYR A 289 -3.32 -16.98 -16.50
CA TYR A 289 -2.51 -16.39 -15.43
C TYR A 289 -3.28 -15.25 -14.80
N ILE A 290 -3.23 -15.17 -13.47
CA ILE A 290 -3.92 -14.13 -12.69
C ILE A 290 -2.88 -13.47 -11.78
N THR A 291 -2.72 -12.15 -11.88
CA THR A 291 -1.86 -11.39 -10.97
C THR A 291 -2.70 -10.49 -10.08
N GLY A 292 -2.21 -10.27 -8.85
CA GLY A 292 -2.74 -9.34 -7.87
C GLY A 292 -1.65 -8.39 -7.37
N CYS A 293 -1.97 -7.62 -6.34
CA CYS A 293 -1.05 -6.75 -5.65
C CYS A 293 -1.58 -6.45 -4.24
N GLY A 294 -0.68 -6.32 -3.29
CA GLY A 294 -1.04 -5.90 -1.93
C GLY A 294 -0.32 -6.69 -0.85
N GLY A 295 -0.38 -8.00 -0.93
CA GLY A 295 0.13 -8.91 0.08
C GLY A 295 -0.97 -9.40 1.03
N LEU A 296 -2.20 -9.56 0.52
CA LEU A 296 -3.32 -10.16 1.28
C LEU A 296 -2.97 -11.60 1.64
N ASN A 297 -3.03 -11.94 2.94
CA ASN A 297 -2.68 -13.27 3.41
C ASN A 297 -3.52 -14.37 2.76
N GLU A 298 -4.81 -14.12 2.54
CA GLU A 298 -5.70 -15.07 1.85
C GLU A 298 -5.21 -15.39 0.43
N TYR A 299 -4.71 -14.37 -0.33
CA TYR A 299 -4.17 -14.59 -1.66
C TYR A 299 -2.79 -15.25 -1.61
N TYR A 300 -1.98 -14.96 -0.57
CA TYR A 300 -0.73 -15.70 -0.35
C TYR A 300 -0.98 -17.18 -0.04
N GLU A 301 -2.07 -17.55 0.67
CA GLU A 301 -2.46 -18.94 0.85
C GLU A 301 -2.87 -19.62 -0.47
N VAL A 302 -3.43 -18.86 -1.42
CA VAL A 302 -3.68 -19.35 -2.79
C VAL A 302 -2.35 -19.62 -3.50
N ILE A 303 -1.40 -18.68 -3.43
CA ILE A 303 -0.07 -18.81 -4.06
C ILE A 303 0.72 -19.98 -3.45
N ARG A 304 0.61 -20.22 -2.14
CA ARG A 304 1.17 -21.40 -1.44
C ARG A 304 0.52 -22.72 -1.85
N GLY A 305 -0.63 -22.67 -2.52
CA GLY A 305 -1.41 -23.87 -2.85
C GLY A 305 -2.20 -24.45 -1.69
N ASN A 306 -2.47 -23.65 -0.64
CA ASN A 306 -3.25 -24.07 0.54
C ASN A 306 -4.75 -23.85 0.38
N SER A 307 -5.18 -22.96 -0.53
CA SER A 307 -6.58 -22.65 -0.80
C SER A 307 -6.85 -22.60 -2.32
N TYR A 308 -8.12 -22.77 -2.73
CA TYR A 308 -8.56 -22.78 -4.13
C TYR A 308 -7.83 -23.78 -5.03
N GLN A 309 -7.36 -24.90 -4.50
CA GLN A 309 -6.54 -25.88 -5.21
C GLN A 309 -7.24 -26.41 -6.48
N ASP A 310 -8.54 -26.74 -6.40
CA ASP A 310 -9.33 -27.24 -7.53
C ASP A 310 -9.39 -26.23 -8.71
N ILE A 311 -9.13 -24.95 -8.43
CA ILE A 311 -9.07 -23.87 -9.42
C ILE A 311 -7.64 -23.69 -9.89
N THR A 312 -6.69 -23.50 -8.96
CA THR A 312 -5.30 -23.14 -9.29
C THR A 312 -4.55 -24.22 -10.07
N GLU A 313 -4.89 -25.51 -9.90
CA GLU A 313 -4.32 -26.61 -10.72
C GLU A 313 -4.69 -26.52 -12.21
N ASN A 314 -5.75 -25.78 -12.53
CA ASN A 314 -6.21 -25.53 -13.89
C ASN A 314 -5.69 -24.20 -14.46
N LEU A 315 -5.06 -23.34 -13.66
CA LEU A 315 -4.43 -22.10 -14.08
C LEU A 315 -3.00 -22.36 -14.60
N GLY A 316 -2.44 -21.39 -15.33
CA GLY A 316 -1.03 -21.33 -15.67
C GLY A 316 -0.19 -20.86 -14.47
N GLY A 317 -0.75 -19.95 -13.66
CA GLY A 317 -0.14 -19.47 -12.44
C GLY A 317 -0.89 -18.31 -11.82
N VAL A 318 -0.56 -18.05 -10.55
CA VAL A 318 -1.02 -16.91 -9.76
C VAL A 318 0.19 -16.20 -9.14
N MET A 319 0.11 -14.87 -9.00
CA MET A 319 1.20 -14.06 -8.46
C MET A 319 0.63 -12.78 -7.84
N SER A 320 1.25 -12.30 -6.77
CA SER A 320 0.99 -10.98 -6.19
C SER A 320 2.24 -10.10 -6.27
N VAL A 321 2.05 -8.79 -6.37
CA VAL A 321 3.14 -7.81 -6.22
C VAL A 321 3.04 -7.19 -4.83
N THR A 322 4.17 -7.00 -4.13
CA THR A 322 4.14 -6.43 -2.78
C THR A 322 3.66 -4.99 -2.77
N TYR A 323 2.76 -4.66 -1.86
CA TYR A 323 2.31 -3.30 -1.52
C TYR A 323 1.86 -3.27 -0.07
N SER A 324 2.82 -3.32 0.85
CA SER A 324 2.52 -3.52 2.27
C SER A 324 1.84 -2.32 2.91
N PRO A 325 0.73 -2.48 3.63
CA PRO A 325 0.12 -1.40 4.43
C PRO A 325 1.04 -0.89 5.54
N SER A 326 2.09 -1.63 5.93
CA SER A 326 3.10 -1.18 6.91
C SER A 326 3.95 0.01 6.42
N MET A 327 3.88 0.37 5.13
CA MET A 327 4.53 1.58 4.60
C MET A 327 4.12 2.87 5.32
N ILE A 328 2.93 2.91 5.96
CA ILE A 328 2.51 4.04 6.79
C ILE A 328 3.47 4.28 7.98
N GLN A 329 4.07 3.23 8.53
CA GLN A 329 5.06 3.36 9.61
C GLN A 329 6.32 4.09 9.12
N THR A 330 6.71 3.89 7.85
CA THR A 330 7.80 4.66 7.21
C THR A 330 7.42 6.14 7.11
N ALA A 331 6.20 6.46 6.66
CA ALA A 331 5.74 7.85 6.56
C ALA A 331 5.72 8.56 7.92
N ILE A 332 5.29 7.87 8.98
CA ILE A 332 5.30 8.41 10.34
C ILE A 332 6.74 8.55 10.84
N GLN A 333 7.63 7.59 10.54
CA GLN A 333 9.03 7.67 10.91
C GLN A 333 9.76 8.82 10.19
N ASP A 334 9.46 9.05 8.91
CA ASP A 334 10.02 10.18 8.15
C ASP A 334 9.65 11.53 8.78
N MET A 335 8.41 11.66 9.31
CA MET A 335 8.02 12.86 10.06
C MET A 335 8.85 12.99 11.34
N VAL A 336 9.03 11.92 12.12
CA VAL A 336 9.86 11.93 13.33
C VAL A 336 11.31 12.29 13.00
N ASP A 337 11.86 11.69 11.96
CA ASP A 337 13.24 11.93 11.51
C ASP A 337 13.44 13.39 11.05
N HIS A 338 12.47 13.95 10.33
CA HIS A 338 12.48 15.38 9.98
C HIS A 338 12.48 16.29 11.21
N LEU A 339 11.60 16.01 12.18
CA LEU A 339 11.53 16.79 13.43
C LEU A 339 12.80 16.66 14.28
N ASP A 340 13.50 15.54 14.18
CA ASP A 340 14.82 15.29 14.77
C ASP A 340 15.97 15.99 14.01
N GLY A 341 15.67 16.63 12.85
CA GLY A 341 16.66 17.30 12.01
C GLY A 341 17.50 16.37 11.15
N LYS A 342 17.03 15.13 10.90
CA LYS A 342 17.65 14.19 9.98
C LYS A 342 17.21 14.50 8.54
N GLU A 343 18.02 14.07 7.57
CA GLU A 343 17.62 14.09 6.16
C GLU A 343 16.57 13.02 5.87
N VAL A 344 15.52 13.40 5.15
CA VAL A 344 14.44 12.53 4.69
C VAL A 344 14.33 12.68 3.17
N PRO A 345 14.23 11.56 2.40
CA PRO A 345 13.99 11.63 0.97
C PRO A 345 12.64 12.28 0.67
N GLN A 346 12.61 13.33 -0.15
CA GLN A 346 11.34 13.96 -0.52
C GLN A 346 10.45 13.05 -1.34
N ASP A 347 11.01 12.26 -2.26
CA ASP A 347 10.31 11.19 -2.99
C ASP A 347 10.79 9.85 -2.44
N HIS A 348 10.05 9.33 -1.45
CA HIS A 348 10.38 8.09 -0.75
C HIS A 348 9.57 6.93 -1.35
N VAL A 349 10.08 6.39 -2.45
CA VAL A 349 9.45 5.26 -3.15
C VAL A 349 9.91 3.94 -2.53
N ILE A 350 8.96 3.14 -2.08
CA ILE A 350 9.22 1.80 -1.54
C ILE A 350 9.10 0.80 -2.70
N ALA A 351 10.21 0.12 -3.01
CA ALA A 351 10.25 -0.84 -4.09
C ALA A 351 9.26 -1.98 -3.89
N CYS A 352 8.75 -2.51 -4.99
CA CYS A 352 7.88 -3.68 -4.99
C CYS A 352 8.60 -4.90 -5.56
N GLU A 353 8.12 -6.09 -5.20
CA GLU A 353 8.66 -7.39 -5.59
C GLU A 353 7.53 -8.35 -5.99
N ASN A 354 7.81 -9.23 -6.96
CA ASN A 354 6.87 -10.28 -7.34
C ASN A 354 6.91 -11.44 -6.33
N VAL A 355 5.74 -11.81 -5.83
CA VAL A 355 5.53 -12.93 -4.91
C VAL A 355 4.86 -14.06 -5.64
N THR A 356 5.60 -15.14 -5.86
CA THR A 356 5.19 -16.34 -6.57
C THR A 356 5.24 -17.57 -5.65
N ALA A 357 4.86 -18.72 -6.14
CA ALA A 357 4.98 -19.97 -5.40
C ALA A 357 6.43 -20.32 -4.99
N GLU A 358 7.44 -19.69 -5.62
CA GLU A 358 8.85 -19.97 -5.33
C GLU A 358 9.36 -19.21 -4.09
N ASN A 359 8.76 -18.05 -3.76
CA ASN A 359 9.24 -17.16 -2.70
C ASN A 359 8.18 -16.71 -1.70
N VAL A 360 6.91 -17.11 -1.84
CA VAL A 360 5.81 -16.66 -0.97
C VAL A 360 6.03 -16.98 0.52
N ASP A 361 6.84 -17.98 0.84
CA ASP A 361 7.17 -18.33 2.22
C ASP A 361 8.12 -17.33 2.90
N ASP A 362 8.75 -16.45 2.12
CA ASP A 362 9.61 -15.38 2.62
C ASP A 362 8.79 -14.12 3.02
N TYR A 363 7.50 -14.09 2.68
CA TYR A 363 6.61 -12.93 2.89
C TYR A 363 5.54 -13.22 3.93
N VAL A 364 5.25 -12.20 4.72
CA VAL A 364 4.12 -12.19 5.67
C VAL A 364 3.03 -11.31 5.07
N GLY A 365 1.86 -11.93 4.83
CA GLY A 365 0.69 -11.20 4.37
C GLY A 365 -0.01 -10.45 5.49
N PHE A 366 -0.92 -9.55 5.12
CA PHE A 366 -1.85 -8.89 6.03
C PHE A 366 -3.25 -9.54 5.97
N GLU A 367 -4.06 -9.35 7.03
CA GLU A 367 -5.42 -9.91 7.15
C GLU A 367 -6.47 -8.97 6.51
#